data_56e0daa115521ad593101cfe37290dc8
#
_entry.id   56e0daa115521ad593101cfe37290dc8
#
_cell.length_a   1.000
_cell.length_b   1.000
_cell.length_c   1.000
_cell.angle_alpha   90.00
_cell.angle_beta   90.00
_cell.angle_gamma   90.00
#
_symmetry.space_group_name_H-M   'P 1'
#
loop_
_entity.id
_entity.type
_entity.pdbx_description
1 polymer ?
#
loop_
_entity_poly.entity_id
_entity_poly.type
_entity_poly.pdbx_seq_one_letter_code
_entity_poly.pdbx_strand_id
1 'polypeptide(L)'
;MQPWLALIVLGIGTAAQAGPVEQAEAVAAIKDGKQAIDVRNQSDYESGTVLNAVRVDQRRLVPQLKQVMTDRNLVMVVFSSTDSSASKAQEALKRAGYNSIINGGSYNELHNALYELTDDPAE
;
A
#
# COMPACT_ATOMS: atom_id res chain seq x y z
N MET A 1 24.61 -8.89 -29.12
CA MET A 1 24.39 -9.04 -28.33
C MET A 1 23.58 -8.39 -27.62
N GLN A 2 23.28 -7.56 -27.54
CA GLN A 2 22.56 -6.97 -26.79
C GLN A 2 21.20 -7.02 -27.05
N PRO A 3 20.70 -7.79 -27.57
CA PRO A 3 19.35 -7.97 -27.89
C PRO A 3 18.61 -7.84 -26.64
N TRP A 4 19.14 -8.33 -25.64
CA TRP A 4 18.46 -8.36 -24.44
C TRP A 4 18.07 -7.00 -24.04
N LEU A 5 18.57 -6.11 -24.60
CA LEU A 5 18.22 -4.86 -24.26
C LEU A 5 16.85 -4.67 -24.55
N ALA A 6 16.43 -5.05 -25.51
CA ALA A 6 15.10 -4.86 -25.89
C ALA A 6 14.18 -5.15 -24.84
N LEU A 7 14.43 -6.15 -24.19
CA LEU A 7 13.54 -6.53 -23.29
C LEU A 7 13.22 -5.54 -22.42
N ILE A 8 13.97 -4.86 -21.95
CA ILE A 8 13.76 -3.96 -21.08
C ILE A 8 12.63 -3.19 -21.46
N VAL A 9 12.61 -2.78 -22.50
CA VAL A 9 11.60 -2.02 -22.96
C VAL A 9 10.33 -2.39 -22.56
N LEU A 10 10.10 -3.56 -22.65
CA LEU A 10 8.90 -3.95 -22.36
C LEU A 10 8.46 -3.58 -21.11
N GLY A 11 9.20 -3.66 -20.24
CA GLY A 11 8.70 -3.52 -18.97
C GLY A 11 8.02 -2.24 -18.92
N ILE A 12 8.36 -1.41 -19.59
CA ILE A 12 7.80 -0.21 -19.61
C ILE A 12 6.41 -0.19 -19.86
N GLY A 13 6.03 -0.83 -20.83
CA GLY A 13 4.68 -0.77 -21.17
C GLY A 13 3.78 -0.87 -20.01
N THR A 14 4.15 -1.60 -19.08
CA THR A 14 3.23 -1.84 -18.03
C THR A 14 3.20 -0.71 -17.08
N ALA A 15 4.06 0.17 -17.20
CA ALA A 15 4.07 1.25 -16.26
C ALA A 15 2.73 1.93 -16.18
N ALA A 16 1.93 1.80 -17.14
CA ALA A 16 0.69 2.53 -17.09
C ALA A 16 -0.25 1.90 -16.09
N GLN A 17 0.02 0.74 -15.70
CA GLN A 17 -0.89 0.07 -14.83
C GLN A 17 -0.63 0.37 -13.38
N ALA A 18 -1.61 0.15 -12.56
CA ALA A 18 -1.43 0.31 -11.14
C ALA A 18 -0.38 -0.68 -10.71
N GLY A 19 0.41 -0.38 -9.78
CA GLY A 19 1.48 -1.23 -9.36
C GLY A 19 1.04 -2.50 -8.69
N PRO A 20 1.92 -3.44 -8.58
CA PRO A 20 1.60 -4.71 -7.96
C PRO A 20 1.60 -4.53 -6.46
N VAL A 21 1.05 -5.49 -5.77
CA VAL A 21 1.07 -5.48 -4.31
C VAL A 21 2.50 -5.72 -3.87
N GLU A 22 2.92 -4.97 -2.89
CA GLU A 22 4.27 -5.03 -2.38
C GLU A 22 4.24 -5.49 -0.92
N GLN A 23 3.72 -6.66 -0.68
CA GLN A 23 3.43 -7.11 0.68
C GLN A 23 4.65 -7.16 1.59
N ALA A 24 5.75 -7.70 1.14
CA ALA A 24 6.93 -7.80 1.99
C ALA A 24 7.43 -6.42 2.40
N GLU A 25 7.41 -5.46 1.47
CA GLU A 25 7.83 -4.12 1.78
C GLU A 25 6.86 -3.45 2.72
N ALA A 26 5.57 -3.72 2.55
CA ALA A 26 4.55 -3.14 3.40
C ALA A 26 4.71 -3.65 4.83
N VAL A 27 4.94 -4.94 4.98
CA VAL A 27 5.12 -5.54 6.30
C VAL A 27 6.34 -4.91 6.97
N ALA A 28 7.44 -4.80 6.25
CA ALA A 28 8.65 -4.24 6.83
C ALA A 28 8.43 -2.79 7.24
N ALA A 29 7.75 -2.02 6.41
CA ALA A 29 7.51 -0.61 6.71
C ALA A 29 6.63 -0.44 7.93
N ILE A 30 5.57 -1.26 8.04
CA ILE A 30 4.67 -1.15 9.18
C ILE A 30 5.40 -1.54 10.46
N LYS A 31 6.22 -2.59 10.40
CA LYS A 31 6.96 -2.99 11.58
C LYS A 31 7.99 -1.94 11.97
N ASP A 32 8.45 -1.16 11.00
CA ASP A 32 9.40 -0.12 11.27
C ASP A 32 8.73 1.18 11.72
N GLY A 33 7.45 1.17 11.91
CA GLY A 33 6.73 2.35 12.41
C GLY A 33 6.23 3.32 11.36
N LYS A 34 6.30 2.94 10.09
CA LYS A 34 5.81 3.85 9.05
C LYS A 34 4.29 3.91 9.10
N GLN A 35 3.73 4.98 8.60
CA GLN A 35 2.30 5.19 8.66
C GLN A 35 1.55 4.27 7.70
N ALA A 36 0.53 3.59 8.18
CA ALA A 36 -0.35 2.79 7.33
C ALA A 36 -1.66 3.53 7.18
N ILE A 37 -2.25 3.44 5.99
CA ILE A 37 -3.51 4.10 5.68
C ILE A 37 -4.50 3.06 5.24
N ASP A 38 -5.61 2.97 5.96
CA ASP A 38 -6.67 2.01 5.68
C ASP A 38 -7.75 2.74 4.90
N VAL A 39 -7.98 2.37 3.65
CA VAL A 39 -8.99 3.05 2.85
C VAL A 39 -10.28 2.25 2.75
N ARG A 40 -10.47 1.26 3.64
CA ARG A 40 -11.72 0.50 3.69
C ARG A 40 -12.80 1.37 4.31
N ASN A 41 -14.01 0.87 4.37
CA ASN A 41 -15.09 1.63 4.98
C ASN A 41 -14.93 1.68 6.49
N GLN A 42 -15.68 2.54 7.13
CA GLN A 42 -15.57 2.78 8.57
C GLN A 42 -15.84 1.51 9.37
N SER A 43 -16.83 0.75 8.98
CA SER A 43 -17.18 -0.45 9.71
C SER A 43 -16.06 -1.49 9.69
N ASP A 44 -15.42 -1.67 8.55
CA ASP A 44 -14.35 -2.63 8.46
C ASP A 44 -13.15 -2.15 9.29
N TYR A 45 -12.86 -0.88 9.24
CA TYR A 45 -11.76 -0.32 10.00
C TYR A 45 -12.01 -0.53 11.50
N GLU A 46 -13.23 -0.30 11.95
CA GLU A 46 -13.55 -0.44 13.36
C GLU A 46 -13.52 -1.88 13.83
N SER A 47 -13.71 -2.83 12.92
CA SER A 47 -13.67 -4.25 13.27
C SER A 47 -12.23 -4.73 13.45
N GLY A 48 -11.27 -3.95 13.00
CA GLY A 48 -9.87 -4.32 13.15
C GLY A 48 -9.07 -3.77 12.01
N THR A 49 -7.86 -3.33 12.29
CA THR A 49 -6.97 -2.81 11.28
C THR A 49 -5.54 -3.18 11.66
N VAL A 50 -4.55 -2.68 10.93
CA VAL A 50 -3.19 -2.98 11.26
C VAL A 50 -2.61 -1.89 12.16
N LEU A 51 -1.51 -2.19 12.77
CA LEU A 51 -0.88 -1.32 13.74
C LEU A 51 -0.78 0.12 13.28
N ASN A 52 -1.29 1.02 14.06
CA ASN A 52 -1.22 2.45 13.81
C ASN A 52 -1.83 2.93 12.50
N ALA A 53 -2.70 2.16 11.89
CA ALA A 53 -3.31 2.60 10.65
C ALA A 53 -4.35 3.67 10.94
N VAL A 54 -4.43 4.65 10.07
CA VAL A 54 -5.48 5.64 10.16
C VAL A 54 -6.40 5.41 8.98
N ARG A 55 -7.67 5.67 9.16
CA ARG A 55 -8.61 5.47 8.09
C ARG A 55 -8.83 6.74 7.29
N VAL A 56 -8.81 6.61 5.98
CA VAL A 56 -9.14 7.72 5.10
C VAL A 56 -10.12 7.17 4.05
N ASP A 57 -11.22 7.86 3.80
CA ASP A 57 -12.22 7.40 2.86
C ASP A 57 -11.59 7.34 1.47
N GLN A 58 -11.69 6.20 0.81
CA GLN A 58 -11.07 6.05 -0.50
C GLN A 58 -11.58 7.06 -1.52
N ARG A 59 -12.83 7.44 -1.44
CA ARG A 59 -13.38 8.39 -2.37
C ARG A 59 -12.87 9.80 -2.15
N ARG A 60 -12.31 10.07 -0.99
CA ARG A 60 -11.79 11.38 -0.67
C ARG A 60 -10.33 11.31 -0.26
N LEU A 61 -9.64 10.28 -0.70
CA LEU A 61 -8.30 9.98 -0.25
C LEU A 61 -7.32 11.14 -0.41
N VAL A 62 -7.21 11.66 -1.61
CA VAL A 62 -6.24 12.70 -1.85
C VAL A 62 -6.55 13.98 -1.06
N PRO A 63 -7.75 14.53 -1.14
CA PRO A 63 -8.01 15.77 -0.40
C PRO A 63 -7.88 15.59 1.11
N GLN A 64 -8.30 14.44 1.63
CA GLN A 64 -8.18 14.25 3.06
C GLN A 64 -6.73 14.06 3.47
N LEU A 65 -5.96 13.31 2.71
CA LEU A 65 -4.59 13.07 3.07
C LEU A 65 -3.79 14.36 2.99
N LYS A 66 -4.10 15.23 2.04
CA LYS A 66 -3.38 16.47 1.92
C LYS A 66 -3.53 17.36 3.14
N GLN A 67 -4.59 17.20 3.87
CA GLN A 67 -4.81 18.03 5.04
C GLN A 67 -3.98 17.57 6.22
N VAL A 68 -3.68 16.29 6.30
CA VAL A 68 -2.97 15.76 7.46
C VAL A 68 -1.54 15.31 7.17
N MET A 69 -1.24 14.99 5.93
CA MET A 69 0.09 14.53 5.58
C MET A 69 0.63 15.39 4.46
N THR A 70 1.30 16.45 4.82
CA THR A 70 1.75 17.38 3.81
C THR A 70 3.10 17.02 3.21
N ASP A 71 3.84 16.14 3.88
CA ASP A 71 5.14 15.75 3.38
C ASP A 71 4.95 14.69 2.31
N ARG A 72 5.16 15.05 1.05
CA ARG A 72 4.95 14.15 -0.06
C ARG A 72 6.01 13.09 -0.19
N ASN A 73 7.08 13.17 0.58
CA ASN A 73 8.13 12.18 0.53
C ASN A 73 8.03 11.14 1.65
N LEU A 74 7.02 11.28 2.49
CA LEU A 74 6.89 10.37 3.61
C LEU A 74 6.57 8.97 3.11
N VAL A 75 7.21 7.96 3.65
CA VAL A 75 6.94 6.58 3.29
C VAL A 75 5.66 6.14 3.99
N MET A 76 4.68 5.69 3.24
CA MET A 76 3.41 5.25 3.82
C MET A 76 2.95 4.00 3.11
N VAL A 77 2.16 3.18 3.80
CA VAL A 77 1.59 1.97 3.24
C VAL A 77 0.10 2.20 3.10
N VAL A 78 -0.47 1.89 1.94
CA VAL A 78 -1.91 2.01 1.77
C VAL A 78 -2.47 0.62 1.52
N PHE A 79 -3.59 0.27 2.13
CA PHE A 79 -4.22 -1.02 1.93
C PHE A 79 -5.73 -0.87 1.90
N SER A 80 -6.42 -1.86 1.38
CA SER A 80 -7.87 -1.79 1.23
C SER A 80 -8.48 -3.18 1.43
N SER A 81 -9.71 -3.37 1.00
CA SER A 81 -10.37 -4.67 1.12
C SER A 81 -9.86 -5.64 0.07
N THR A 82 -9.43 -5.14 -1.08
CA THR A 82 -8.95 -5.99 -2.16
C THR A 82 -7.67 -5.43 -2.71
N ASP A 83 -6.91 -6.26 -3.41
CA ASP A 83 -5.67 -5.82 -4.03
C ASP A 83 -5.96 -4.75 -5.08
N SER A 84 -7.02 -4.91 -5.82
CA SER A 84 -7.37 -3.95 -6.86
C SER A 84 -7.64 -2.57 -6.29
N SER A 85 -8.39 -2.53 -5.20
CA SER A 85 -8.72 -1.26 -4.57
C SER A 85 -7.48 -0.62 -3.98
N ALA A 86 -6.59 -1.42 -3.40
CA ALA A 86 -5.35 -0.89 -2.84
C ALA A 86 -4.46 -0.32 -3.95
N SER A 87 -4.40 -0.99 -5.10
CA SER A 87 -3.61 -0.51 -6.21
C SER A 87 -4.14 0.80 -6.74
N LYS A 88 -5.47 0.95 -6.78
CA LYS A 88 -6.05 2.20 -7.24
C LYS A 88 -5.75 3.33 -6.26
N ALA A 89 -5.76 3.03 -4.98
CA ALA A 89 -5.44 4.04 -3.96
C ALA A 89 -3.98 4.46 -4.09
N GLN A 90 -3.08 3.51 -4.30
CA GLN A 90 -1.67 3.82 -4.47
C GLN A 90 -1.48 4.72 -5.69
N GLU A 91 -2.13 4.38 -6.78
CA GLU A 91 -1.99 5.16 -7.98
C GLU A 91 -2.52 6.58 -7.81
N ALA A 92 -3.64 6.74 -7.14
CA ALA A 92 -4.19 8.07 -6.90
C ALA A 92 -3.22 8.92 -6.08
N LEU A 93 -2.59 8.32 -5.09
CA LEU A 93 -1.64 9.06 -4.27
C LEU A 93 -0.38 9.42 -5.03
N LYS A 94 0.09 8.50 -5.88
CA LYS A 94 1.27 8.80 -6.67
C LYS A 94 0.99 9.94 -7.66
N ARG A 95 -0.19 9.97 -8.25
CA ARG A 95 -0.55 11.04 -9.16
C ARG A 95 -0.63 12.37 -8.44
N ALA A 96 -0.93 12.34 -7.15
CA ALA A 96 -1.02 13.56 -6.37
C ALA A 96 0.33 14.01 -5.85
N GLY A 97 1.39 13.29 -6.20
CA GLY A 97 2.74 13.71 -5.83
C GLY A 97 3.34 13.03 -4.62
N TYR A 98 2.64 12.05 -4.05
CA TYR A 98 3.20 11.31 -2.93
C TYR A 98 4.16 10.28 -3.51
N ASN A 99 5.43 10.41 -3.20
CA ASN A 99 6.48 9.67 -3.85
C ASN A 99 6.80 8.29 -3.31
N SER A 100 6.42 8.01 -2.10
CA SER A 100 6.88 6.80 -1.45
C SER A 100 5.72 6.00 -0.85
N ILE A 101 4.74 5.70 -1.68
CA ILE A 101 3.58 4.94 -1.23
C ILE A 101 3.77 3.46 -1.57
N ILE A 102 3.71 2.61 -0.57
CA ILE A 102 3.85 1.18 -0.73
C ILE A 102 2.46 0.56 -0.80
N ASN A 103 2.25 -0.33 -1.75
CA ASN A 103 0.97 -0.98 -1.92
C ASN A 103 0.86 -2.20 -1.01
N GLY A 104 0.10 -2.08 0.06
CA GLY A 104 -0.05 -3.16 1.02
C GLY A 104 -1.06 -4.22 0.62
N GLY A 105 -1.85 -3.99 -0.41
CA GLY A 105 -2.80 -4.98 -0.90
C GLY A 105 -4.03 -5.12 -0.04
N SER A 106 -4.58 -6.31 0.02
CA SER A 106 -5.79 -6.54 0.78
C SER A 106 -5.49 -6.66 2.26
N TYR A 107 -6.41 -6.17 3.06
CA TYR A 107 -6.28 -6.22 4.50
C TYR A 107 -6.05 -7.64 5.01
N ASN A 108 -6.82 -8.60 4.50
CA ASN A 108 -6.70 -9.95 5.04
C ASN A 108 -5.30 -10.52 4.83
N GLU A 109 -4.74 -10.36 3.65
CA GLU A 109 -3.43 -10.89 3.40
C GLU A 109 -2.35 -10.11 4.13
N LEU A 110 -2.49 -8.80 4.19
CA LEU A 110 -1.52 -7.98 4.89
C LEU A 110 -1.53 -8.30 6.38
N HIS A 111 -2.71 -8.43 6.95
CA HIS A 111 -2.86 -8.74 8.37
C HIS A 111 -2.24 -10.10 8.67
N ASN A 112 -2.50 -11.09 7.82
CA ASN A 112 -1.92 -12.40 8.03
C ASN A 112 -0.40 -12.35 7.96
N ALA A 113 0.12 -11.62 7.01
CA ALA A 113 1.57 -11.52 6.88
C ALA A 113 2.20 -10.82 8.09
N LEU A 114 1.51 -9.84 8.63
CA LEU A 114 2.05 -9.12 9.79
C LEU A 114 1.98 -9.91 11.07
N TYR A 115 0.92 -10.66 11.26
CA TYR A 115 0.69 -11.27 12.55
C TYR A 115 0.82 -12.78 12.62
N GLU A 116 0.55 -13.47 11.54
CA GLU A 116 0.66 -14.89 11.60
C GLU A 116 2.06 -15.40 11.48
N LEU A 117 2.90 -14.66 10.82
CA LEU A 117 4.25 -15.13 10.67
C LEU A 117 4.94 -15.24 11.99
N THR A 118 4.49 -14.52 12.97
CA THR A 118 5.19 -14.52 14.20
C THR A 118 4.81 -15.75 14.96
N ASP A 119 3.86 -16.47 14.56
CA ASP A 119 3.47 -17.58 15.29
C ASP A 119 4.14 -18.73 14.74
N ASP A 120 5.28 -18.60 14.34
CA ASP A 120 5.91 -19.61 13.79
C ASP A 120 5.87 -20.75 14.58
N PRO A 121 5.62 -21.67 14.07
CA PRO A 121 5.50 -22.88 14.68
C PRO A 121 6.73 -23.34 15.21
N ALA A 122 7.60 -22.63 15.20
CA ALA A 122 8.77 -23.03 15.73
C ALA A 122 8.41 -23.77 16.92
N GLU A 123 7.38 -23.51 17.35
CA GLU A 123 7.05 -24.12 18.47
C GLU A 123 6.59 -25.37 18.26
#